data_effdadae8c2f58d39da1dc11e16ed66a
#
_entry.id   effdadae8c2f58d39da1dc11e16ed66a
#
_cell.length_a   1.000
_cell.length_b   1.000
_cell.length_c   1.000
_cell.angle_alpha   90.00
_cell.angle_beta   90.00
_cell.angle_gamma   90.00
#
_symmetry.space_group_name_H-M   'P 1'
#
loop_
_entity.id
_entity.type
_entity.pdbx_description
1 polymer ?
#
loop_
_entity_poly.entity_id
_entity_poly.type
_entity_poly.pdbx_seq_one_letter_code
_entity_poly.pdbx_strand_id
1 'polypeptide(L)'
;QGQPAWAELCARQVDRLFIVGSGLLAPPADLPRRMGFGDGRRLTDLILLRDPRMNQPANTRVWLNVLQPDRWFHCVSGVAADTERMARVITGTAVGLVLSGGGARAYCHMGAIKALEEARVPIDFVGGASMGAVVAAGPALGWSFERLDYEIRRAFVESDPLSDLAFPIIAMSRARKVAGLLERAYGDIDLADLALPFFAVSSNLTSGRIEVHRTGLM
;
A
#
# COMPACT_ATOMS: atom_id res chain seq x y z
N GLN A 1 11.43 22.48 20.15
CA GLN A 1 10.26 23.37 20.08
C GLN A 1 10.62 24.48 19.09
N GLY A 2 10.35 24.25 17.78
CA GLY A 2 10.57 25.25 16.75
C GLY A 2 9.56 26.40 16.89
N GLN A 3 9.97 27.58 16.47
CA GLN A 3 9.09 28.77 16.48
C GLN A 3 7.90 28.50 15.52
N PRO A 4 6.64 28.57 15.97
CA PRO A 4 5.46 28.32 15.13
C PRO A 4 5.46 29.13 13.84
N ALA A 5 5.85 30.40 13.91
CA ALA A 5 5.95 31.30 12.75
C ALA A 5 6.94 30.85 11.68
N TRP A 6 8.05 30.19 12.07
CA TRP A 6 9.02 29.65 11.11
C TRP A 6 8.45 28.43 10.37
N ALA A 7 7.79 27.52 11.09
CA ALA A 7 7.16 26.35 10.48
C ALA A 7 6.05 26.76 9.48
N GLU A 8 5.25 27.77 9.83
CA GLU A 8 4.23 28.34 8.93
C GLU A 8 4.84 28.99 7.69
N LEU A 9 5.93 29.74 7.86
CA LEU A 9 6.63 30.35 6.74
C LEU A 9 7.21 29.30 5.79
N CYS A 10 7.92 28.30 6.33
CA CYS A 10 8.43 27.19 5.55
C CYS A 10 7.30 26.45 4.82
N ALA A 11 6.22 26.16 5.51
CA ALA A 11 5.08 25.49 4.94
C ALA A 11 4.45 26.23 3.76
N ARG A 12 4.52 27.57 3.71
CA ARG A 12 4.00 28.38 2.60
C ARG A 12 4.93 28.46 1.39
N GLN A 13 6.20 28.15 1.56
CA GLN A 13 7.23 28.31 0.52
C GLN A 13 7.67 27.00 -0.15
N VAL A 14 7.16 25.87 0.31
CA VAL A 14 7.55 24.55 -0.21
C VAL A 14 6.52 23.99 -1.17
N ASP A 15 6.97 23.34 -2.22
CA ASP A 15 6.12 22.61 -3.17
C ASP A 15 5.69 21.24 -2.62
N ARG A 16 6.45 20.71 -1.66
CA ARG A 16 6.21 19.40 -1.06
C ARG A 16 6.50 19.41 0.44
N LEU A 17 5.57 18.88 1.21
CA LEU A 17 5.64 18.81 2.65
C LEU A 17 5.77 17.35 3.10
N PHE A 18 6.77 17.07 3.93
CA PHE A 18 6.92 15.79 4.61
C PHE A 18 6.55 15.94 6.09
N ILE A 19 5.54 15.21 6.52
CA ILE A 19 5.14 15.14 7.92
C ILE A 19 5.66 13.80 8.47
N VAL A 20 6.48 13.89 9.52
CA VAL A 20 7.02 12.70 10.18
C VAL A 20 6.28 12.51 11.49
N GLY A 21 5.68 11.34 11.67
CA GLY A 21 4.94 10.95 12.86
C GLY A 21 5.36 9.58 13.39
N SER A 22 4.90 9.25 14.57
CA SER A 22 5.06 7.90 15.12
C SER A 22 3.82 7.05 14.84
N GLY A 23 4.00 5.88 14.27
CA GLY A 23 2.90 4.91 14.06
C GLY A 23 2.27 4.39 15.37
N LEU A 24 2.92 4.65 16.52
CA LEU A 24 2.40 4.27 17.85
C LEU A 24 1.48 5.33 18.47
N LEU A 25 1.54 6.56 17.99
CA LEU A 25 0.85 7.70 18.59
C LEU A 25 -0.20 8.23 17.61
N ALA A 26 -1.30 8.75 18.18
CA ALA A 26 -2.25 9.52 17.38
C ALA A 26 -1.65 10.89 17.01
N PRO A 27 -2.01 11.47 15.86
CA PRO A 27 -1.60 12.82 15.52
C PRO A 27 -2.19 13.84 16.51
N PRO A 28 -1.46 14.93 16.83
CA PRO A 28 -2.05 16.03 17.58
C PRO A 28 -3.27 16.60 16.87
N ALA A 29 -4.36 16.83 17.60
CA ALA A 29 -5.63 17.28 17.01
C ALA A 29 -5.51 18.66 16.32
N ASP A 30 -4.57 19.47 16.75
CA ASP A 30 -4.30 20.81 16.18
C ASP A 30 -3.29 20.82 15.01
N LEU A 31 -2.74 19.65 14.65
CA LEU A 31 -1.73 19.53 13.62
C LEU A 31 -2.18 20.07 12.26
N PRO A 32 -3.39 19.81 11.75
CA PRO A 32 -3.84 20.36 10.48
C PRO A 32 -3.86 21.88 10.49
N ARG A 33 -4.33 22.49 11.59
CA ARG A 33 -4.37 23.95 11.75
C ARG A 33 -2.97 24.57 11.78
N ARG A 34 -2.03 23.91 12.47
CA ARG A 34 -0.62 24.38 12.53
C ARG A 34 0.08 24.35 11.18
N MET A 35 -0.29 23.42 10.33
CA MET A 35 0.38 23.18 9.05
C MET A 35 -0.24 23.99 7.90
N GLY A 36 -1.32 24.77 8.15
CA GLY A 36 -1.98 25.58 7.13
C GLY A 36 -2.58 24.75 5.99
N PHE A 37 -3.14 23.58 6.32
CA PHE A 37 -3.86 22.75 5.35
C PHE A 37 -5.12 23.51 4.89
N GLY A 38 -5.13 23.95 3.66
CA GLY A 38 -6.28 24.67 3.09
C GLY A 38 -6.02 25.25 1.71
N ASP A 39 -4.79 25.51 1.34
CA ASP A 39 -4.47 26.19 0.09
C ASP A 39 -4.15 25.28 -1.10
N GLY A 40 -4.45 23.99 -1.01
CA GLY A 40 -4.71 23.07 -2.12
C GLY A 40 -3.61 22.79 -3.15
N ARG A 41 -2.39 23.28 -3.00
CA ARG A 41 -1.37 23.19 -4.06
C ARG A 41 -0.11 22.41 -3.72
N ARG A 42 0.03 21.91 -2.49
CA ARG A 42 1.25 21.22 -2.05
C ARG A 42 1.03 19.74 -1.93
N LEU A 43 1.94 18.97 -2.48
CA LEU A 43 1.98 17.53 -2.19
C LEU A 43 2.38 17.33 -0.73
N THR A 44 1.55 16.62 0.00
CA THR A 44 1.78 16.29 1.41
C THR A 44 2.00 14.79 1.56
N ASP A 45 3.19 14.44 2.03
CA ASP A 45 3.57 13.08 2.33
C ASP A 45 3.64 12.85 3.84
N LEU A 46 3.04 11.79 4.31
CA LEU A 46 3.12 11.33 5.69
C LEU A 46 4.13 10.20 5.80
N ILE A 47 5.11 10.33 6.69
CA ILE A 47 6.07 9.26 7.02
C ILE A 47 5.80 8.82 8.45
N LEU A 48 5.34 7.59 8.62
CA LEU A 48 5.09 6.97 9.92
C LEU A 48 6.28 6.12 10.33
N LEU A 49 6.99 6.60 11.37
CA LEU A 49 8.06 5.84 11.98
C LEU A 49 7.47 4.75 12.87
N ARG A 50 7.92 3.53 12.70
CA ARG A 50 7.52 2.40 13.53
C ARG A 50 8.70 1.80 14.29
N ASP A 51 8.38 1.18 15.39
CA ASP A 51 9.35 0.44 16.19
C ASP A 51 9.76 -0.84 15.44
N PRO A 52 11.07 -1.17 15.37
CA PRO A 52 11.56 -2.41 14.77
C PRO A 52 10.92 -3.70 15.33
N ARG A 53 10.41 -3.63 16.58
CA ARG A 53 9.74 -4.77 17.22
C ARG A 53 8.31 -5.02 16.73
N MET A 54 7.74 -4.08 15.98
CA MET A 54 6.41 -4.25 15.38
C MET A 54 6.54 -4.97 14.05
N ASN A 55 5.90 -6.12 13.91
CA ASN A 55 5.92 -6.90 12.67
C ASN A 55 5.25 -6.19 11.49
N GLN A 56 4.25 -5.35 11.78
CA GLN A 56 3.49 -4.63 10.76
C GLN A 56 3.15 -3.20 11.21
N PRO A 57 2.95 -2.26 10.27
CA PRO A 57 2.39 -0.96 10.57
C PRO A 57 1.00 -1.08 11.19
N ALA A 58 0.60 -0.06 11.95
CA ALA A 58 -0.72 0.03 12.55
C ALA A 58 -1.14 1.49 12.73
N ASN A 59 -2.43 1.73 12.94
CA ASN A 59 -3.00 3.04 13.23
C ASN A 59 -2.87 4.09 12.12
N THR A 60 -2.50 3.71 10.90
CA THR A 60 -2.35 4.65 9.79
C THR A 60 -3.65 5.40 9.51
N ARG A 61 -4.80 4.73 9.59
CA ARG A 61 -6.12 5.36 9.42
C ARG A 61 -6.36 6.56 10.32
N VAL A 62 -5.87 6.54 11.55
CA VAL A 62 -6.02 7.65 12.49
C VAL A 62 -5.31 8.89 11.95
N TRP A 63 -4.11 8.70 11.39
CA TRP A 63 -3.35 9.77 10.75
C TRP A 63 -3.99 10.25 9.45
N LEU A 64 -4.47 9.32 8.60
CA LEU A 64 -5.12 9.67 7.33
C LEU A 64 -6.39 10.48 7.55
N ASN A 65 -7.20 10.14 8.55
CA ASN A 65 -8.43 10.86 8.88
C ASN A 65 -8.19 12.31 9.33
N VAL A 66 -7.04 12.56 9.97
CA VAL A 66 -6.70 13.91 10.46
C VAL A 66 -5.99 14.74 9.40
N LEU A 67 -5.06 14.16 8.65
CA LEU A 67 -4.17 14.90 7.76
C LEU A 67 -4.57 14.85 6.28
N GLN A 68 -5.26 13.80 5.84
CA GLN A 68 -5.59 13.56 4.44
C GLN A 68 -4.40 13.77 3.50
N PRO A 69 -3.24 13.12 3.75
CA PRO A 69 -2.04 13.30 2.94
C PRO A 69 -2.23 12.70 1.53
N ASP A 70 -1.51 13.22 0.55
CA ASP A 70 -1.52 12.65 -0.82
C ASP A 70 -0.93 11.24 -0.85
N ARG A 71 0.12 11.00 -0.04
CA ARG A 71 0.79 9.72 0.10
C ARG A 71 1.22 9.48 1.54
N TRP A 72 1.39 8.20 1.88
CA TRP A 72 1.94 7.82 3.18
C TRP A 72 2.93 6.68 3.03
N PHE A 73 3.89 6.63 3.95
CA PHE A 73 4.99 5.69 3.97
C PHE A 73 5.23 5.19 5.39
N HIS A 74 5.64 3.95 5.50
CA HIS A 74 6.08 3.35 6.75
C HIS A 74 7.58 3.17 6.71
N CYS A 75 8.25 3.64 7.76
CA CYS A 75 9.70 3.50 7.91
C CYS A 75 10.02 2.90 9.27
N VAL A 76 10.90 1.90 9.27
CA VAL A 76 11.47 1.36 10.50
C VAL A 76 12.70 2.17 10.84
N SER A 77 12.73 2.73 12.05
CA SER A 77 13.88 3.51 12.50
C SER A 77 15.16 2.65 12.54
N GLY A 78 16.22 3.14 11.91
CA GLY A 78 17.50 2.45 11.85
C GLY A 78 17.63 1.37 10.76
N VAL A 79 16.60 1.15 9.93
CA VAL A 79 16.67 0.24 8.77
C VAL A 79 17.12 1.03 7.54
N ALA A 80 18.30 0.67 7.01
CA ALA A 80 18.90 1.36 5.87
C ALA A 80 18.00 1.33 4.63
N ALA A 81 17.40 0.18 4.31
CA ALA A 81 16.53 0.01 3.14
C ALA A 81 15.33 0.99 3.16
N ASP A 82 14.74 1.26 4.33
CA ASP A 82 13.63 2.21 4.46
C ASP A 82 14.11 3.66 4.28
N THR A 83 15.30 3.98 4.80
CA THR A 83 15.92 5.30 4.58
C THR A 83 16.27 5.53 3.11
N GLU A 84 16.83 4.55 2.45
CA GLU A 84 17.14 4.58 1.01
C GLU A 84 15.86 4.72 0.17
N ARG A 85 14.77 4.02 0.53
CA ARG A 85 13.46 4.19 -0.10
C ARG A 85 12.98 5.64 0.02
N MET A 86 13.06 6.22 1.21
CA MET A 86 12.68 7.63 1.40
C MET A 86 13.57 8.57 0.60
N ALA A 87 14.85 8.32 0.50
CA ALA A 87 15.75 9.10 -0.36
C ALA A 87 15.29 9.05 -1.82
N ARG A 88 14.96 7.87 -2.37
CA ARG A 88 14.42 7.73 -3.73
C ARG A 88 13.08 8.45 -3.91
N VAL A 89 12.20 8.37 -2.93
CA VAL A 89 10.91 9.10 -2.95
C VAL A 89 11.12 10.61 -2.97
N ILE A 90 12.04 11.13 -2.17
CA ILE A 90 12.35 12.56 -2.09
C ILE A 90 12.99 13.06 -3.38
N THR A 91 13.92 12.29 -3.94
CA THR A 91 14.65 12.66 -5.18
C THR A 91 13.88 12.37 -6.46
N GLY A 92 12.69 11.74 -6.39
CA GLY A 92 11.89 11.40 -7.56
C GLY A 92 12.42 10.19 -8.37
N THR A 93 13.27 9.36 -7.77
CA THR A 93 13.86 8.17 -8.40
C THR A 93 13.24 6.87 -7.87
N ALA A 94 12.14 6.95 -7.15
CA ALA A 94 11.44 5.79 -6.61
C ALA A 94 10.86 4.90 -7.72
N VAL A 95 10.92 3.58 -7.51
CA VAL A 95 10.50 2.56 -8.47
C VAL A 95 9.13 2.00 -8.09
N GLY A 96 8.18 2.06 -9.02
CA GLY A 96 6.84 1.48 -8.88
C GLY A 96 6.69 0.21 -9.69
N LEU A 97 6.17 -0.86 -9.08
CA LEU A 97 5.82 -2.11 -9.75
C LEU A 97 4.30 -2.20 -9.88
N VAL A 98 3.80 -2.21 -11.12
CA VAL A 98 2.37 -2.33 -11.41
C VAL A 98 2.11 -3.62 -12.18
N LEU A 99 1.26 -4.48 -11.61
CA LEU A 99 0.97 -5.81 -12.14
C LEU A 99 -0.43 -5.87 -12.73
N SER A 100 -0.52 -6.29 -13.99
CA SER A 100 -1.79 -6.41 -14.70
C SER A 100 -2.60 -7.63 -14.25
N GLY A 101 -3.92 -7.58 -14.45
CA GLY A 101 -4.76 -8.76 -14.36
C GLY A 101 -4.48 -9.77 -15.47
N GLY A 102 -4.99 -10.98 -15.34
CA GLY A 102 -4.82 -12.00 -16.37
C GLY A 102 -5.17 -13.42 -15.91
N GLY A 103 -5.83 -13.57 -14.76
CA GLY A 103 -6.10 -14.90 -14.18
C GLY A 103 -4.82 -15.71 -14.02
N ALA A 104 -4.78 -16.95 -14.48
CA ALA A 104 -3.60 -17.81 -14.38
C ALA A 104 -2.35 -17.26 -15.08
N ARG A 105 -2.50 -16.43 -16.13
CA ARG A 105 -1.34 -15.79 -16.79
C ARG A 105 -0.59 -14.84 -15.88
N ALA A 106 -1.23 -14.31 -14.83
CA ALA A 106 -0.59 -13.44 -13.86
C ALA A 106 0.50 -14.15 -13.02
N TYR A 107 0.61 -15.47 -13.08
CA TYR A 107 1.74 -16.19 -12.48
C TYR A 107 3.09 -15.81 -13.10
N CYS A 108 3.13 -15.26 -14.32
CA CYS A 108 4.36 -14.72 -14.89
C CYS A 108 4.93 -13.56 -14.06
N HIS A 109 4.08 -12.84 -13.32
CA HIS A 109 4.52 -11.78 -12.40
C HIS A 109 5.41 -12.30 -11.28
N MET A 110 5.25 -13.57 -10.88
CA MET A 110 6.12 -14.22 -9.90
C MET A 110 7.57 -14.26 -10.40
N GLY A 111 7.75 -14.67 -11.68
CA GLY A 111 9.06 -14.66 -12.30
C GLY A 111 9.67 -13.26 -12.42
N ALA A 112 8.84 -12.27 -12.73
CA ALA A 112 9.28 -10.87 -12.80
C ALA A 112 9.74 -10.35 -11.43
N ILE A 113 8.98 -10.61 -10.35
CA ILE A 113 9.36 -10.22 -8.99
C ILE A 113 10.67 -10.89 -8.60
N LYS A 114 10.81 -12.20 -8.84
CA LYS A 114 12.05 -12.93 -8.58
C LYS A 114 13.25 -12.32 -9.29
N ALA A 115 13.10 -12.02 -10.58
CA ALA A 115 14.18 -11.42 -11.36
C ALA A 115 14.56 -10.02 -10.86
N LEU A 116 13.58 -9.20 -10.42
CA LEU A 116 13.85 -7.89 -9.83
C LEU A 116 14.59 -8.03 -8.49
N GLU A 117 14.20 -8.98 -7.65
CA GLU A 117 14.86 -9.26 -6.38
C GLU A 117 16.31 -9.73 -6.59
N GLU A 118 16.53 -10.69 -7.50
CA GLU A 118 17.87 -11.18 -7.89
C GLU A 118 18.76 -10.06 -8.46
N ALA A 119 18.17 -9.17 -9.25
CA ALA A 119 18.84 -8.00 -9.80
C ALA A 119 19.00 -6.85 -8.80
N ARG A 120 18.49 -7.00 -7.56
CA ARG A 120 18.49 -5.97 -6.53
C ARG A 120 17.85 -4.65 -6.97
N VAL A 121 16.85 -4.72 -7.81
CA VAL A 121 16.06 -3.56 -8.21
C VAL A 121 15.10 -3.24 -7.06
N PRO A 122 15.17 -2.03 -6.47
CA PRO A 122 14.29 -1.67 -5.37
C PRO A 122 12.85 -1.53 -5.87
N ILE A 123 11.90 -1.94 -5.04
CA ILE A 123 10.47 -1.73 -5.26
C ILE A 123 9.97 -0.83 -4.14
N ASP A 124 9.53 0.38 -4.48
CA ASP A 124 9.12 1.40 -3.52
C ASP A 124 7.61 1.59 -3.44
N PHE A 125 6.91 1.25 -4.52
CA PHE A 125 5.45 1.27 -4.65
C PHE A 125 5.00 0.01 -5.37
N VAL A 126 3.86 -0.52 -4.98
CA VAL A 126 3.28 -1.66 -5.68
C VAL A 126 1.78 -1.47 -5.90
N GLY A 127 1.26 -2.09 -6.93
CA GLY A 127 -0.17 -2.14 -7.15
C GLY A 127 -0.54 -2.99 -8.34
N GLY A 128 -1.83 -3.14 -8.55
CA GLY A 128 -2.29 -3.94 -9.67
C GLY A 128 -3.79 -4.09 -9.80
N ALA A 129 -4.16 -4.93 -10.76
CA ALA A 129 -5.54 -5.27 -11.06
C ALA A 129 -5.76 -6.77 -10.99
N SER A 130 -6.90 -7.21 -10.45
CA SER A 130 -7.30 -8.63 -10.37
C SER A 130 -6.16 -9.47 -9.77
N MET A 131 -5.79 -10.60 -10.40
CA MET A 131 -4.71 -11.47 -9.93
C MET A 131 -3.35 -10.74 -9.80
N GLY A 132 -3.12 -9.67 -10.59
CA GLY A 132 -1.93 -8.83 -10.43
C GLY A 132 -1.92 -8.08 -9.09
N ALA A 133 -3.08 -7.59 -8.61
CA ALA A 133 -3.19 -6.98 -7.29
C ALA A 133 -2.94 -8.00 -6.18
N VAL A 134 -3.44 -9.23 -6.35
CA VAL A 134 -3.19 -10.34 -5.42
C VAL A 134 -1.69 -10.62 -5.30
N VAL A 135 -0.98 -10.75 -6.41
CA VAL A 135 0.48 -10.98 -6.39
C VAL A 135 1.22 -9.77 -5.81
N ALA A 136 0.81 -8.54 -6.15
CA ALA A 136 1.43 -7.30 -5.66
C ALA A 136 1.31 -7.12 -4.12
N ALA A 137 0.31 -7.73 -3.51
CA ALA A 137 0.10 -7.69 -2.07
C ALA A 137 1.25 -8.33 -1.28
N GLY A 138 1.90 -9.36 -1.80
CA GLY A 138 3.03 -10.00 -1.14
C GLY A 138 4.22 -9.05 -0.91
N PRO A 139 4.79 -8.43 -1.94
CA PRO A 139 5.80 -7.38 -1.77
C PRO A 139 5.33 -6.21 -0.89
N ALA A 140 4.04 -5.81 -0.97
CA ALA A 140 3.48 -4.77 -0.11
C ALA A 140 3.51 -5.15 1.37
N LEU A 141 3.36 -6.44 1.69
CA LEU A 141 3.49 -7.01 3.03
C LEU A 141 4.95 -7.21 3.47
N GLY A 142 5.92 -6.99 2.57
CA GLY A 142 7.32 -7.28 2.83
C GLY A 142 7.65 -8.77 2.79
N TRP A 143 6.89 -9.58 2.04
CA TRP A 143 7.18 -11.00 1.89
C TRP A 143 8.39 -11.22 0.98
N SER A 144 9.22 -12.21 1.31
CA SER A 144 10.21 -12.73 0.37
C SER A 144 9.53 -13.46 -0.79
N PHE A 145 10.28 -13.64 -1.88
CA PHE A 145 9.77 -14.39 -3.04
C PHE A 145 9.30 -15.81 -2.65
N GLU A 146 10.05 -16.51 -1.80
CA GLU A 146 9.72 -17.86 -1.37
C GLU A 146 8.37 -17.91 -0.63
N ARG A 147 8.13 -16.95 0.27
CA ARG A 147 6.85 -16.84 0.97
C ARG A 147 5.72 -16.51 0.01
N LEU A 148 5.94 -15.57 -0.90
CA LEU A 148 4.96 -15.21 -1.91
C LEU A 148 4.60 -16.41 -2.78
N ASP A 149 5.59 -17.16 -3.30
CA ASP A 149 5.37 -18.36 -4.12
C ASP A 149 4.59 -19.43 -3.36
N TYR A 150 4.95 -19.69 -2.11
CA TYR A 150 4.25 -20.64 -1.26
C TYR A 150 2.77 -20.27 -1.08
N GLU A 151 2.47 -19.03 -0.70
CA GLU A 151 1.10 -18.60 -0.42
C GLU A 151 0.24 -18.56 -1.69
N ILE A 152 0.79 -18.10 -2.80
CA ILE A 152 0.07 -18.07 -4.08
C ILE A 152 -0.21 -19.48 -4.59
N ARG A 153 0.76 -20.40 -4.53
CA ARG A 153 0.53 -21.81 -4.91
C ARG A 153 -0.55 -22.44 -4.07
N ARG A 154 -0.44 -22.33 -2.76
CA ARG A 154 -1.41 -22.88 -1.82
C ARG A 154 -2.81 -22.31 -2.04
N ALA A 155 -2.93 -21.00 -2.26
CA ALA A 155 -4.22 -20.34 -2.40
C ALA A 155 -4.89 -20.58 -3.76
N PHE A 156 -4.11 -20.62 -4.86
CA PHE A 156 -4.68 -20.54 -6.20
C PHE A 156 -4.31 -21.71 -7.12
N VAL A 157 -3.32 -22.52 -6.79
CA VAL A 157 -2.95 -23.71 -7.57
C VAL A 157 -3.52 -24.98 -6.94
N GLU A 158 -3.39 -25.11 -5.61
CA GLU A 158 -3.82 -26.33 -4.89
C GLU A 158 -5.30 -26.30 -4.52
N SER A 159 -5.90 -25.11 -4.38
CA SER A 159 -7.32 -24.95 -4.13
C SER A 159 -8.04 -24.61 -5.44
N ASP A 160 -9.15 -25.24 -5.76
CA ASP A 160 -9.96 -24.87 -6.92
C ASP A 160 -10.77 -23.59 -6.65
N PRO A 161 -10.20 -22.37 -6.86
CA PRO A 161 -10.79 -21.10 -6.43
C PRO A 161 -12.04 -20.71 -7.23
N LEU A 162 -12.20 -21.27 -8.43
CA LEU A 162 -13.28 -20.93 -9.36
C LEU A 162 -14.45 -21.90 -9.33
N SER A 163 -14.40 -22.94 -8.49
CA SER A 163 -15.47 -23.93 -8.38
C SER A 163 -16.72 -23.43 -7.65
N ASP A 164 -16.72 -22.21 -7.12
CA ASP A 164 -17.89 -21.56 -6.48
C ASP A 164 -18.81 -20.93 -7.54
N LEU A 165 -19.39 -21.79 -8.37
CA LEU A 165 -20.33 -21.37 -9.41
C LEU A 165 -21.68 -20.94 -8.79
N ALA A 166 -22.19 -19.81 -9.21
CA ALA A 166 -23.55 -19.36 -8.93
C ALA A 166 -24.47 -19.64 -10.10
N PHE A 167 -25.76 -19.78 -9.85
CA PHE A 167 -26.75 -19.80 -10.92
C PHE A 167 -26.66 -18.44 -11.68
N PRO A 168 -26.47 -18.42 -13.00
CA PRO A 168 -25.99 -17.25 -13.75
C PRO A 168 -27.10 -16.23 -14.01
N ILE A 169 -27.75 -15.72 -12.94
CA ILE A 169 -28.74 -14.63 -13.07
C ILE A 169 -28.02 -13.26 -13.00
N ILE A 170 -27.04 -13.11 -12.11
CA ILE A 170 -26.31 -11.84 -11.87
C ILE A 170 -24.83 -12.03 -12.09
N ALA A 171 -24.25 -13.14 -11.61
CA ALA A 171 -22.83 -13.45 -11.73
C ALA A 171 -22.62 -14.95 -11.85
N MET A 172 -21.57 -15.37 -12.57
CA MET A 172 -21.20 -16.78 -12.73
C MET A 172 -20.53 -17.37 -11.50
N SER A 173 -19.94 -16.55 -10.61
CA SER A 173 -19.28 -16.97 -9.37
C SER A 173 -19.67 -16.03 -8.23
N ARG A 174 -19.82 -16.59 -7.04
CA ARG A 174 -20.08 -15.81 -5.81
C ARG A 174 -18.82 -15.22 -5.20
N ALA A 175 -17.65 -15.59 -5.70
CA ALA A 175 -16.33 -15.17 -5.22
C ALA A 175 -16.05 -15.47 -3.72
N ARG A 176 -16.91 -16.22 -3.03
CA ARG A 176 -16.75 -16.52 -1.59
C ARG A 176 -15.49 -17.32 -1.31
N LYS A 177 -15.16 -18.29 -2.18
CA LYS A 177 -13.93 -19.08 -2.05
C LYS A 177 -12.71 -18.21 -2.21
N VAL A 178 -12.70 -17.33 -3.23
CA VAL A 178 -11.59 -16.39 -3.45
C VAL A 178 -11.43 -15.46 -2.26
N ALA A 179 -12.52 -14.86 -1.76
CA ALA A 179 -12.47 -14.02 -0.57
C ALA A 179 -11.89 -14.77 0.64
N GLY A 180 -12.37 -15.99 0.93
CA GLY A 180 -11.84 -16.80 2.03
C GLY A 180 -10.40 -17.26 1.83
N LEU A 181 -9.91 -17.37 0.59
CA LEU A 181 -8.50 -17.64 0.30
C LEU A 181 -7.63 -16.41 0.56
N LEU A 182 -8.09 -15.24 0.13
CA LEU A 182 -7.40 -13.97 0.37
C LEU A 182 -7.32 -13.67 1.88
N GLU A 183 -8.43 -13.82 2.60
CA GLU A 183 -8.48 -13.64 4.05
C GLU A 183 -7.51 -14.58 4.79
N ARG A 184 -7.42 -15.84 4.37
CA ARG A 184 -6.45 -16.79 4.94
C ARG A 184 -5.00 -16.48 4.58
N ALA A 185 -4.73 -15.97 3.39
CA ALA A 185 -3.38 -15.67 2.92
C ALA A 185 -2.86 -14.35 3.52
N TYR A 186 -3.71 -13.34 3.57
CA TYR A 186 -3.31 -11.96 3.91
C TYR A 186 -3.80 -11.50 5.28
N GLY A 187 -4.86 -12.10 5.81
CA GLY A 187 -5.48 -11.70 7.08
C GLY A 187 -6.30 -10.41 6.97
N ASP A 188 -6.70 -9.90 8.13
CA ASP A 188 -7.48 -8.67 8.29
C ASP A 188 -6.54 -7.45 8.38
N ILE A 189 -5.85 -7.14 7.28
CA ILE A 189 -4.92 -6.01 7.24
C ILE A 189 -5.56 -4.87 6.43
N ASP A 190 -5.53 -3.64 6.97
CA ASP A 190 -5.89 -2.46 6.19
C ASP A 190 -4.80 -2.18 5.14
N LEU A 191 -5.21 -1.90 3.91
CA LEU A 191 -4.27 -1.54 2.83
C LEU A 191 -3.38 -0.34 3.22
N ALA A 192 -3.87 0.54 4.10
CA ALA A 192 -3.09 1.66 4.60
C ALA A 192 -1.94 1.23 5.52
N ASP A 193 -2.03 0.06 6.15
CA ASP A 193 -1.03 -0.49 7.08
C ASP A 193 -0.05 -1.47 6.41
N LEU A 194 0.05 -1.47 5.08
CA LEU A 194 1.04 -2.26 4.36
C LEU A 194 2.44 -1.63 4.45
N ALA A 195 3.48 -2.45 4.41
CA ALA A 195 4.86 -1.97 4.54
C ALA A 195 5.30 -1.08 3.36
N LEU A 196 4.81 -1.39 2.14
CA LEU A 196 4.95 -0.52 0.97
C LEU A 196 3.60 0.11 0.62
N PRO A 197 3.61 1.34 0.08
CA PRO A 197 2.41 1.94 -0.49
C PRO A 197 1.82 1.04 -1.57
N PHE A 198 0.54 0.74 -1.43
CA PHE A 198 -0.16 -0.21 -2.29
C PHE A 198 -1.44 0.40 -2.87
N PHE A 199 -1.81 -0.05 -4.05
CA PHE A 199 -3.14 0.17 -4.59
C PHE A 199 -3.66 -1.05 -5.35
N ALA A 200 -4.96 -1.25 -5.27
CA ALA A 200 -5.69 -2.15 -6.15
C ALA A 200 -6.75 -1.37 -6.93
N VAL A 201 -7.11 -1.86 -8.11
CA VAL A 201 -8.16 -1.25 -8.92
C VAL A 201 -9.32 -2.21 -9.14
N SER A 202 -10.54 -1.66 -9.09
CA SER A 202 -11.76 -2.35 -9.47
C SER A 202 -12.59 -1.52 -10.46
N SER A 203 -13.52 -2.16 -11.12
CA SER A 203 -14.52 -1.49 -11.97
C SER A 203 -15.83 -1.39 -11.23
N ASN A 204 -16.31 -0.17 -11.01
CA ASN A 204 -17.64 0.06 -10.47
C ASN A 204 -18.64 -0.05 -11.61
N LEU A 205 -19.39 -1.14 -11.65
CA LEU A 205 -20.35 -1.43 -12.73
C LEU A 205 -21.57 -0.49 -12.71
N THR A 206 -21.88 0.11 -11.55
CA THR A 206 -22.99 1.06 -11.43
C THR A 206 -22.63 2.42 -12.02
N SER A 207 -21.43 2.91 -11.76
CA SER A 207 -20.96 4.21 -12.25
C SER A 207 -20.20 4.13 -13.58
N GLY A 208 -19.79 2.92 -14.02
CA GLY A 208 -18.94 2.71 -15.20
C GLY A 208 -17.52 3.25 -15.04
N ARG A 209 -17.06 3.48 -13.81
CA ARG A 209 -15.75 4.09 -13.52
C ARG A 209 -14.79 3.10 -12.87
N ILE A 210 -13.51 3.36 -13.06
CA ILE A 210 -12.45 2.69 -12.30
C ILE A 210 -12.39 3.30 -10.90
N GLU A 211 -12.33 2.45 -9.89
CA GLU A 211 -12.07 2.83 -8.50
C GLU A 211 -10.69 2.35 -8.08
N VAL A 212 -9.96 3.22 -7.40
CA VAL A 212 -8.61 2.94 -6.86
C VAL A 212 -8.71 2.79 -5.35
N HIS A 213 -8.39 1.60 -4.88
CA HIS A 213 -8.42 1.24 -3.46
C HIS A 213 -7.00 1.35 -2.89
N ARG A 214 -6.82 2.22 -1.93
CA ARG A 214 -5.55 2.42 -1.20
C ARG A 214 -5.71 2.21 0.30
N THR A 215 -6.93 2.07 0.75
CA THR A 215 -7.34 1.89 2.15
C THR A 215 -8.52 0.93 2.20
N GLY A 216 -8.77 0.34 3.35
CA GLY A 216 -9.80 -0.69 3.55
C GLY A 216 -9.16 -2.04 3.84
N LEU A 217 -9.97 -3.00 4.28
CA LEU A 217 -9.50 -4.37 4.48
C LEU A 217 -9.09 -5.00 3.14
N MET A 218 -8.02 -5.77 3.20
CA MET A 218 -7.48 -6.51 2.07
C MET A 218 -8.39 -7.65 1.64
#